data_6e9e3bb547a66263961319c499d2cc96
#
_entry.id   6e9e3bb547a66263961319c499d2cc96
#
_cell.length_a   1.000
_cell.length_b   1.000
_cell.length_c   1.000
_cell.angle_alpha   90.00
_cell.angle_beta   90.00
_cell.angle_gamma   90.00
#
_symmetry.space_group_name_H-M   'P 1'
#
loop_
_entity.id
_entity.type
_entity.pdbx_description
1 polymer ?
#
loop_
_entity_poly.entity_id
_entity_poly.type
_entity_poly.pdbx_seq_one_letter_code
_entity_poly.pdbx_strand_id
1 'polypeptide(L)'
;MTVALRPLDAPQWTDAAMSALNICAAAFDARGLTWRSPAFVAAFPEWREGDALSAVECRLPGLSEAIAAARREGASDALIVQPGGRRVHDARLALSDGLVFLKLSDAAERQEAQQRHLADREELLTTSRVLSVGEMATMIAHELNQPIGSIANILRGLKARLQRGALTLETGAEALDRATEQALYASGVIQRVRTFVDQRQPQVQRLDLARLARNTLDLLDWEITRDRVTARAATPPDLPAVLGDPVMIQQVLVNLARNALDAMRGVDLPRRELTIEARHSLDARQIELTLTDTGPGVPEEASARVFSPFFSTRSGGMGVGLGICRSIIELHRGRLWFTPGEAGGSVFHIALPLAAAEIPTEEARP
;
A
#
# COMPACT_ATOMS: atom_id res chain seq x y z
N MET A 1 27.73 14.24 58.36
CA MET A 1 26.29 14.50 58.50
C MET A 1 25.63 14.01 57.23
N THR A 2 25.15 12.76 57.23
CA THR A 2 24.55 12.12 56.08
C THR A 2 23.05 12.49 56.10
N VAL A 3 22.67 13.36 55.19
CA VAL A 3 21.25 13.70 54.99
C VAL A 3 20.59 12.47 54.38
N ALA A 4 19.79 11.76 55.17
CA ALA A 4 18.88 10.74 54.69
C ALA A 4 17.81 11.45 53.84
N LEU A 5 17.89 11.29 52.52
CA LEU A 5 16.78 11.64 51.59
C LEU A 5 15.58 10.80 51.99
N ARG A 6 14.55 11.44 52.54
CA ARG A 6 13.20 10.82 52.69
C ARG A 6 12.72 10.37 51.32
N PRO A 7 12.11 9.19 51.19
CA PRO A 7 11.42 8.84 49.94
C PRO A 7 10.40 9.94 49.64
N LEU A 8 10.42 10.43 48.41
CA LEU A 8 9.42 11.38 47.92
C LEU A 8 8.04 10.74 48.15
N ASP A 9 7.30 11.35 49.09
CA ASP A 9 5.86 11.06 49.26
C ASP A 9 5.19 11.39 47.90
N ALA A 10 4.92 10.36 47.06
CA ALA A 10 4.16 10.54 45.87
C ALA A 10 2.83 11.18 46.24
N PRO A 11 2.43 12.31 45.67
CA PRO A 11 1.19 12.96 46.07
C PRO A 11 0.02 11.99 45.87
N GLN A 12 -0.92 11.92 46.85
CA GLN A 12 -2.07 11.00 46.82
C GLN A 12 -2.92 11.07 45.55
N TRP A 13 -2.85 12.20 44.80
CA TRP A 13 -3.51 12.34 43.52
C TRP A 13 -2.86 11.52 42.40
N THR A 14 -1.55 11.15 42.49
CA THR A 14 -0.88 10.30 41.49
C THR A 14 -1.45 8.89 41.50
N ASP A 15 -1.70 8.32 42.65
CA ASP A 15 -2.29 6.97 42.77
C ASP A 15 -3.72 6.95 42.27
N ALA A 16 -4.50 7.99 42.60
CA ALA A 16 -5.88 8.13 42.11
C ALA A 16 -5.92 8.30 40.58
N ALA A 17 -5.03 9.11 40.00
CA ALA A 17 -4.94 9.31 38.56
C ALA A 17 -4.48 8.02 37.82
N MET A 18 -3.48 7.34 38.36
CA MET A 18 -2.98 6.07 37.78
C MET A 18 -4.02 4.96 37.88
N SER A 19 -4.81 4.93 38.97
CA SER A 19 -5.90 4.00 39.12
C SER A 19 -7.06 4.29 38.18
N ALA A 20 -7.46 5.55 38.04
CA ALA A 20 -8.53 5.98 37.13
C ALA A 20 -8.20 5.68 35.65
N LEU A 21 -6.92 5.75 35.28
CA LEU A 21 -6.42 5.46 33.93
C LEU A 21 -6.03 3.98 33.76
N ASN A 22 -6.16 3.15 34.79
CA ASN A 22 -5.75 1.75 34.82
C ASN A 22 -4.30 1.53 34.32
N ILE A 23 -3.38 2.43 34.71
CA ILE A 23 -1.98 2.37 34.25
C ILE A 23 -1.19 1.41 35.16
N CYS A 24 -0.69 0.32 34.58
CA CYS A 24 0.23 -0.62 35.21
C CYS A 24 1.65 -0.03 35.18
N ALA A 25 2.11 0.53 36.31
CA ALA A 25 3.41 1.22 36.40
C ALA A 25 4.11 0.93 37.72
N ALA A 26 5.46 1.02 37.68
CA ALA A 26 6.33 0.87 38.82
C ALA A 26 7.53 1.82 38.73
N ALA A 27 8.22 2.10 39.84
CA ALA A 27 9.46 2.86 39.85
C ALA A 27 10.55 2.09 40.57
N PHE A 28 11.78 2.20 40.06
CA PHE A 28 12.97 1.51 40.55
C PHE A 28 14.09 2.51 40.80
N ASP A 29 14.72 2.42 42.00
CA ASP A 29 15.98 3.05 42.29
C ASP A 29 17.16 2.09 42.09
N ALA A 30 18.34 2.46 42.54
CA ALA A 30 19.56 1.63 42.45
C ALA A 30 19.49 0.35 43.30
N ARG A 31 18.58 0.30 44.28
CA ARG A 31 18.42 -0.84 45.21
C ARG A 31 17.33 -1.80 44.81
N GLY A 32 16.28 -1.28 44.14
CA GLY A 32 15.17 -2.12 43.71
C GLY A 32 13.86 -1.34 43.49
N LEU A 33 12.76 -2.01 43.70
CA LEU A 33 11.40 -1.49 43.51
C LEU A 33 11.03 -0.51 44.64
N THR A 34 10.69 0.73 44.29
CA THR A 34 10.40 1.80 45.25
C THR A 34 8.92 2.19 45.29
N TRP A 35 8.22 2.03 44.19
CA TRP A 35 6.83 2.41 44.08
C TRP A 35 6.07 1.53 43.06
N ARG A 36 4.76 1.35 43.26
CA ARG A 36 3.86 0.56 42.40
C ARG A 36 2.49 1.22 42.29
N SER A 37 1.94 1.27 41.08
CA SER A 37 0.56 1.69 40.88
C SER A 37 -0.45 0.61 41.36
N PRO A 38 -1.70 0.97 41.67
CA PRO A 38 -2.73 -0.01 42.04
C PRO A 38 -2.93 -1.10 40.97
N ALA A 39 -2.89 -0.76 39.71
CA ALA A 39 -2.97 -1.72 38.58
C ALA A 39 -1.76 -2.68 38.57
N PHE A 40 -0.55 -2.19 38.90
CA PHE A 40 0.63 -3.02 38.99
C PHE A 40 0.54 -4.01 40.18
N VAL A 41 0.02 -3.53 41.33
CA VAL A 41 -0.22 -4.41 42.49
C VAL A 41 -1.23 -5.50 42.18
N ALA A 42 -2.29 -5.19 41.46
CA ALA A 42 -3.28 -6.17 41.03
C ALA A 42 -2.71 -7.20 39.99
N ALA A 43 -1.86 -6.75 39.08
CA ALA A 43 -1.24 -7.61 38.07
C ALA A 43 -0.11 -8.47 38.63
N PHE A 44 0.63 -7.97 39.62
CA PHE A 44 1.82 -8.58 40.22
C PHE A 44 1.76 -8.54 41.75
N PRO A 45 0.84 -9.24 42.39
CA PRO A 45 0.61 -9.17 43.85
C PRO A 45 1.79 -9.69 44.68
N GLU A 46 2.64 -10.51 44.10
CA GLU A 46 3.82 -11.09 44.73
C GLU A 46 5.02 -10.10 44.84
N TRP A 47 4.96 -8.95 44.20
CA TRP A 47 6.01 -7.94 44.25
C TRP A 47 5.79 -6.98 45.42
N ARG A 48 6.88 -6.60 46.07
CA ARG A 48 6.84 -5.67 47.22
C ARG A 48 7.82 -4.55 47.07
N GLU A 49 7.51 -3.40 47.59
CA GLU A 49 8.45 -2.29 47.72
C GLU A 49 9.65 -2.73 48.57
N GLY A 50 10.85 -2.47 48.07
CA GLY A 50 12.10 -2.97 48.61
C GLY A 50 12.62 -4.25 47.96
N ASP A 51 11.86 -4.89 47.06
CA ASP A 51 12.37 -6.06 46.33
C ASP A 51 13.59 -5.66 45.49
N ALA A 52 14.69 -6.41 45.63
CA ALA A 52 15.92 -6.17 44.90
C ALA A 52 15.76 -6.47 43.41
N LEU A 53 16.55 -5.81 42.55
CA LEU A 53 16.51 -6.03 41.09
C LEU A 53 16.75 -7.50 40.69
N SER A 54 17.55 -8.26 41.47
CA SER A 54 17.75 -9.69 41.23
C SER A 54 16.47 -10.53 41.42
N ALA A 55 15.61 -10.17 42.37
CA ALA A 55 14.32 -10.82 42.56
C ALA A 55 13.33 -10.45 41.45
N VAL A 56 13.46 -9.25 40.91
CA VAL A 56 12.67 -8.75 39.77
C VAL A 56 12.98 -9.57 38.52
N GLU A 57 14.25 -9.83 38.23
CA GLU A 57 14.70 -10.57 37.05
C GLU A 57 14.18 -12.02 37.03
N CYS A 58 14.11 -12.68 38.18
CA CYS A 58 13.54 -14.02 38.28
C CYS A 58 12.05 -14.09 37.89
N ARG A 59 11.32 -12.97 38.05
CA ARG A 59 9.87 -12.88 37.80
C ARG A 59 9.50 -12.33 36.45
N LEU A 60 10.34 -11.40 35.91
CA LEU A 60 10.21 -10.83 34.57
C LEU A 60 11.59 -10.80 33.90
N PRO A 61 12.02 -11.88 33.26
CA PRO A 61 13.29 -11.96 32.56
C PRO A 61 13.45 -10.85 31.52
N GLY A 62 14.63 -10.22 31.49
CA GLY A 62 14.93 -9.10 30.59
C GLY A 62 14.61 -7.70 31.16
N LEU A 63 13.90 -7.62 32.31
CA LEU A 63 13.56 -6.33 32.89
C LEU A 63 14.80 -5.64 33.49
N SER A 64 15.72 -6.37 34.11
CA SER A 64 16.96 -5.80 34.63
C SER A 64 17.84 -5.20 33.55
N GLU A 65 17.91 -5.84 32.39
CA GLU A 65 18.63 -5.33 31.22
C GLU A 65 17.98 -4.05 30.68
N ALA A 66 16.64 -4.04 30.56
CA ALA A 66 15.88 -2.87 30.14
C ALA A 66 16.04 -1.69 31.11
N ILE A 67 16.05 -1.95 32.43
CA ILE A 67 16.34 -0.92 33.46
C ILE A 67 17.77 -0.40 33.31
N ALA A 68 18.75 -1.27 33.08
CA ALA A 68 20.13 -0.87 32.87
C ALA A 68 20.30 -0.03 31.59
N ALA A 69 19.59 -0.39 30.51
CA ALA A 69 19.54 0.39 29.27
C ALA A 69 18.92 1.77 29.50
N ALA A 70 17.77 1.84 30.16
CA ALA A 70 17.11 3.11 30.48
C ALA A 70 18.02 4.04 31.34
N ARG A 71 18.81 3.47 32.23
CA ARG A 71 19.79 4.24 33.02
C ARG A 71 20.93 4.80 32.19
N ARG A 72 21.37 4.10 31.14
CA ARG A 72 22.44 4.57 30.25
C ARG A 72 21.95 5.58 29.22
N GLU A 73 20.78 5.37 28.67
CA GLU A 73 20.26 6.05 27.48
C GLU A 73 19.13 7.04 27.79
N GLY A 74 18.64 7.06 29.04
CA GLY A 74 17.53 7.89 29.48
C GLY A 74 16.16 7.26 29.27
N ALA A 75 16.02 6.35 28.30
CA ALA A 75 14.80 5.58 28.04
C ALA A 75 15.12 4.21 27.41
N SER A 76 14.21 3.26 27.52
CA SER A 76 14.32 1.94 26.87
C SER A 76 12.91 1.38 26.64
N ASP A 77 12.75 0.67 25.53
CA ASP A 77 11.56 -0.13 25.22
C ASP A 77 11.96 -1.61 25.18
N ALA A 78 11.17 -2.48 25.77
CA ALA A 78 11.43 -3.91 25.81
C ALA A 78 10.14 -4.72 25.73
N LEU A 79 10.21 -5.90 25.11
CA LEU A 79 9.16 -6.92 25.22
C LEU A 79 9.54 -7.88 26.36
N ILE A 80 8.68 -7.99 27.36
CA ILE A 80 8.91 -8.81 28.54
C ILE A 80 7.90 -9.95 28.57
N VAL A 81 8.42 -11.17 28.64
CA VAL A 81 7.59 -12.39 28.69
C VAL A 81 7.47 -12.84 30.11
N GLN A 82 6.23 -12.98 30.60
CA GLN A 82 5.98 -13.52 31.94
C GLN A 82 6.37 -15.00 32.03
N PRO A 83 6.98 -15.45 33.11
CA PRO A 83 7.32 -16.88 33.29
C PRO A 83 6.08 -17.76 33.12
N GLY A 84 6.21 -18.80 32.27
CA GLY A 84 5.09 -19.66 31.85
C GLY A 84 4.48 -19.32 30.50
N GLY A 85 5.00 -18.33 29.79
CA GLY A 85 4.68 -18.02 28.37
C GLY A 85 3.25 -17.52 28.11
N ARG A 86 2.47 -17.22 29.16
CA ARG A 86 1.06 -16.89 29.03
C ARG A 86 0.77 -15.43 28.70
N ARG A 87 1.69 -14.49 29.00
CA ARG A 87 1.48 -13.06 28.72
C ARG A 87 2.81 -12.43 28.28
N VAL A 88 2.71 -11.58 27.26
CA VAL A 88 3.79 -10.73 26.78
C VAL A 88 3.42 -9.29 27.10
N HIS A 89 4.30 -8.59 27.79
CA HIS A 89 4.12 -7.21 28.14
C HIS A 89 5.04 -6.30 27.33
N ASP A 90 4.50 -5.22 26.82
CA ASP A 90 5.24 -4.11 26.22
C ASP A 90 5.69 -3.19 27.37
N ALA A 91 6.98 -3.15 27.65
CA ALA A 91 7.57 -2.39 28.74
C ALA A 91 8.22 -1.13 28.19
N ARG A 92 7.79 0.03 28.69
CA ARG A 92 8.43 1.31 28.44
C ARG A 92 9.06 1.82 29.72
N LEU A 93 10.33 2.17 29.62
CA LEU A 93 11.12 2.66 30.74
C LEU A 93 11.63 4.06 30.43
N ALA A 94 11.59 4.94 31.44
CA ALA A 94 12.16 6.27 31.34
C ALA A 94 12.88 6.62 32.64
N LEU A 95 14.05 7.25 32.53
CA LEU A 95 14.82 7.74 33.67
C LEU A 95 14.40 9.19 34.00
N SER A 96 14.00 9.44 35.23
CA SER A 96 13.80 10.79 35.77
C SER A 96 14.20 10.84 37.23
N ASP A 97 14.94 11.88 37.63
CA ASP A 97 15.41 12.14 39.01
C ASP A 97 16.08 10.93 39.69
N GLY A 98 16.83 10.13 38.91
CA GLY A 98 17.53 8.93 39.40
C GLY A 98 16.65 7.71 39.60
N LEU A 99 15.36 7.81 39.32
CA LEU A 99 14.38 6.71 39.30
C LEU A 99 14.08 6.26 37.86
N VAL A 100 14.00 4.97 37.66
CA VAL A 100 13.52 4.39 36.41
C VAL A 100 12.04 4.07 36.56
N PHE A 101 11.23 4.77 35.78
CA PHE A 101 9.78 4.52 35.71
C PHE A 101 9.52 3.47 34.65
N LEU A 102 8.80 2.43 35.02
CA LEU A 102 8.33 1.35 34.16
C LEU A 102 6.83 1.50 33.92
N LYS A 103 6.40 1.46 32.68
CA LYS A 103 5.02 1.27 32.30
C LYS A 103 4.91 -0.08 31.57
N LEU A 104 4.01 -0.95 32.03
CA LEU A 104 3.66 -2.20 31.37
C LEU A 104 2.30 -2.08 30.69
N SER A 105 2.20 -2.57 29.49
CA SER A 105 0.95 -2.75 28.75
C SER A 105 0.88 -4.16 28.19
N ASP A 106 -0.31 -4.74 28.10
CA ASP A 106 -0.49 -6.02 27.46
C ASP A 106 -0.23 -5.89 25.95
N ALA A 107 0.74 -6.64 25.44
CA ALA A 107 1.07 -6.61 24.03
C ALA A 107 -0.09 -7.11 23.16
N ALA A 108 -0.93 -8.02 23.69
CA ALA A 108 -2.12 -8.51 23.01
C ALA A 108 -3.19 -7.41 22.84
N GLU A 109 -3.45 -6.61 23.87
CA GLU A 109 -4.40 -5.48 23.79
C GLU A 109 -3.98 -4.45 22.73
N ARG A 110 -2.67 -4.16 22.67
CA ARG A 110 -2.11 -3.24 21.67
C ARG A 110 -2.24 -3.81 20.25
N GLN A 111 -1.97 -5.10 20.08
CA GLN A 111 -2.09 -5.77 18.81
C GLN A 111 -3.55 -5.83 18.34
N GLU A 112 -4.48 -6.15 19.23
CA GLU A 112 -5.91 -6.11 18.94
C GLU A 112 -6.43 -4.71 18.63
N ALA A 113 -5.98 -3.68 19.36
CA ALA A 113 -6.34 -2.29 19.07
C ALA A 113 -5.80 -1.85 17.70
N GLN A 114 -4.58 -2.26 17.37
CA GLN A 114 -3.98 -1.97 16.06
C GLN A 114 -4.70 -2.70 14.93
N GLN A 115 -5.08 -3.96 15.14
CA GLN A 115 -5.88 -4.72 14.16
C GLN A 115 -7.27 -4.12 13.96
N ARG A 116 -7.95 -3.73 15.05
CA ARG A 116 -9.25 -3.02 14.96
C ARG A 116 -9.12 -1.71 14.20
N HIS A 117 -8.11 -0.90 14.49
CA HIS A 117 -7.88 0.35 13.78
C HIS A 117 -7.58 0.17 12.29
N LEU A 118 -6.86 -0.90 11.92
CA LEU A 118 -6.64 -1.25 10.52
C LEU A 118 -7.94 -1.69 9.83
N ALA A 119 -8.75 -2.52 10.50
CA ALA A 119 -10.05 -2.97 9.99
C ALA A 119 -11.02 -1.79 9.79
N ASP A 120 -11.13 -0.89 10.77
CA ASP A 120 -11.97 0.31 10.69
C ASP A 120 -11.53 1.21 9.52
N ARG A 121 -10.22 1.35 9.33
CA ARG A 121 -9.66 2.13 8.20
C ARG A 121 -9.98 1.49 6.86
N GLU A 122 -9.91 0.17 6.74
CA GLU A 122 -10.29 -0.57 5.53
C GLU A 122 -11.78 -0.42 5.23
N GLU A 123 -12.64 -0.50 6.24
CA GLU A 123 -14.08 -0.31 6.10
C GLU A 123 -14.42 1.12 5.65
N LEU A 124 -13.78 2.14 6.23
CA LEU A 124 -13.95 3.53 5.82
C LEU A 124 -13.51 3.76 4.37
N LEU A 125 -12.37 3.21 3.95
CA LEU A 125 -11.89 3.31 2.57
C LEU A 125 -12.85 2.63 1.60
N THR A 126 -13.43 1.51 1.99
CA THR A 126 -14.43 0.78 1.21
C THR A 126 -15.70 1.58 1.06
N THR A 127 -16.24 2.06 2.16
CA THR A 127 -17.46 2.88 2.17
C THR A 127 -17.28 4.14 1.33
N SER A 128 -16.13 4.80 1.45
CA SER A 128 -15.77 5.96 0.63
C SER A 128 -15.74 5.64 -0.87
N ARG A 129 -15.21 4.46 -1.27
CA ARG A 129 -15.19 4.02 -2.68
C ARG A 129 -16.60 3.77 -3.19
N VAL A 130 -17.43 3.05 -2.42
CA VAL A 130 -18.82 2.76 -2.81
C VAL A 130 -19.63 4.05 -2.95
N LEU A 131 -19.47 5.00 -2.01
CA LEU A 131 -20.12 6.31 -2.10
C LEU A 131 -19.66 7.07 -3.35
N SER A 132 -18.35 7.06 -3.65
CA SER A 132 -17.82 7.68 -4.86
C SER A 132 -18.38 7.06 -6.15
N VAL A 133 -18.58 5.74 -6.19
CA VAL A 133 -19.26 5.06 -7.32
C VAL A 133 -20.73 5.47 -7.41
N GLY A 134 -21.41 5.63 -6.27
CA GLY A 134 -22.80 6.08 -6.23
C GLY A 134 -22.97 7.50 -6.81
N GLU A 135 -22.11 8.43 -6.44
CA GLU A 135 -22.06 9.79 -7.00
C GLU A 135 -21.80 9.81 -8.51
N MET A 136 -21.10 8.77 -9.00
CA MET A 136 -20.73 8.65 -10.42
C MET A 136 -21.65 7.76 -11.23
N ALA A 137 -22.64 7.13 -10.63
CA ALA A 137 -23.53 6.21 -11.35
C ALA A 137 -24.08 6.83 -12.64
N THR A 138 -24.39 8.12 -12.63
CA THR A 138 -24.86 8.87 -13.80
C THR A 138 -23.78 8.97 -14.89
N MET A 139 -22.52 9.23 -14.51
CA MET A 139 -21.41 9.35 -15.47
C MET A 139 -21.03 7.97 -16.04
N ILE A 140 -20.95 6.95 -15.20
CA ILE A 140 -20.70 5.56 -15.63
C ILE A 140 -21.80 5.11 -16.59
N ALA A 141 -23.07 5.38 -16.26
CA ALA A 141 -24.20 5.09 -17.13
C ALA A 141 -24.07 5.82 -18.47
N HIS A 142 -23.65 7.07 -18.47
CA HIS A 142 -23.44 7.85 -19.70
C HIS A 142 -22.31 7.25 -20.55
N GLU A 143 -21.16 6.92 -19.94
CA GLU A 143 -20.01 6.31 -20.63
C GLU A 143 -20.27 4.88 -21.13
N LEU A 144 -21.16 4.13 -20.49
CA LEU A 144 -21.61 2.83 -20.99
C LEU A 144 -22.64 2.95 -22.10
N ASN A 145 -23.56 3.91 -21.99
CA ASN A 145 -24.61 4.11 -22.99
C ASN A 145 -24.04 4.60 -24.34
N GLN A 146 -22.93 5.34 -24.35
CA GLN A 146 -22.31 5.79 -25.58
C GLN A 146 -21.83 4.66 -26.50
N PRO A 147 -20.96 3.72 -26.06
CA PRO A 147 -20.52 2.60 -26.90
C PRO A 147 -21.67 1.66 -27.26
N ILE A 148 -22.58 1.40 -26.31
CA ILE A 148 -23.75 0.55 -26.57
C ILE A 148 -24.65 1.19 -27.63
N GLY A 149 -24.89 2.49 -27.55
CA GLY A 149 -25.64 3.23 -28.57
C GLY A 149 -24.95 3.23 -29.95
N SER A 150 -23.61 3.36 -29.95
CA SER A 150 -22.79 3.27 -31.17
C SER A 150 -22.92 1.88 -31.82
N ILE A 151 -22.80 0.79 -31.05
CA ILE A 151 -22.98 -0.58 -31.51
C ILE A 151 -24.38 -0.74 -32.13
N ALA A 152 -25.43 -0.31 -31.42
CA ALA A 152 -26.77 -0.40 -31.87
C ALA A 152 -27.00 0.37 -33.20
N ASN A 153 -26.39 1.52 -33.40
CA ASN A 153 -26.45 2.32 -34.61
C ASN A 153 -25.70 1.65 -35.76
N ILE A 154 -24.51 1.08 -35.52
CA ILE A 154 -23.73 0.35 -36.52
C ILE A 154 -24.54 -0.86 -37.02
N LEU A 155 -25.11 -1.66 -36.09
CA LEU A 155 -25.90 -2.84 -36.44
C LEU A 155 -27.19 -2.48 -37.20
N ARG A 156 -27.87 -1.39 -36.82
CA ARG A 156 -29.03 -0.89 -37.57
C ARG A 156 -28.64 -0.45 -38.99
N GLY A 157 -27.52 0.23 -39.14
CA GLY A 157 -26.99 0.64 -40.43
C GLY A 157 -26.62 -0.54 -41.32
N LEU A 158 -25.97 -1.59 -40.76
CA LEU A 158 -25.69 -2.84 -41.48
C LEU A 158 -26.97 -3.53 -41.94
N LYS A 159 -27.96 -3.67 -41.04
CA LYS A 159 -29.26 -4.28 -41.38
C LYS A 159 -29.96 -3.53 -42.53
N ALA A 160 -29.97 -2.20 -42.48
CA ALA A 160 -30.60 -1.41 -43.54
C ALA A 160 -29.89 -1.54 -44.88
N ARG A 161 -28.54 -1.63 -44.91
CA ARG A 161 -27.75 -1.86 -46.15
C ARG A 161 -27.98 -3.27 -46.71
N LEU A 162 -28.02 -4.27 -45.81
CA LEU A 162 -28.31 -5.65 -46.18
C LEU A 162 -29.69 -5.76 -46.86
N GLN A 163 -30.74 -5.14 -46.28
CA GLN A 163 -32.08 -5.14 -46.81
C GLN A 163 -32.21 -4.46 -48.18
N ARG A 164 -31.34 -3.51 -48.49
CA ARG A 164 -31.30 -2.80 -49.76
C ARG A 164 -30.37 -3.46 -50.80
N GLY A 165 -29.72 -4.58 -50.46
CA GLY A 165 -28.75 -5.23 -51.33
C GLY A 165 -27.46 -4.40 -51.53
N ALA A 166 -27.20 -3.41 -50.69
CA ALA A 166 -26.11 -2.46 -50.81
C ALA A 166 -24.94 -2.74 -49.81
N LEU A 167 -24.89 -3.93 -49.21
CA LEU A 167 -23.83 -4.35 -48.30
C LEU A 167 -22.74 -5.06 -49.09
N THR A 168 -21.50 -4.52 -49.08
CA THR A 168 -20.31 -5.19 -49.56
C THR A 168 -19.58 -5.90 -48.42
N LEU A 169 -18.75 -6.90 -48.73
CA LEU A 169 -17.95 -7.61 -47.74
C LEU A 169 -17.04 -6.64 -46.99
N GLU A 170 -16.42 -5.68 -47.66
CA GLU A 170 -15.51 -4.69 -47.11
C GLU A 170 -16.24 -3.77 -46.11
N THR A 171 -17.35 -3.13 -46.52
CA THR A 171 -18.12 -2.25 -45.64
C THR A 171 -18.79 -3.01 -44.49
N GLY A 172 -19.06 -4.31 -44.68
CA GLY A 172 -19.53 -5.18 -43.62
C GLY A 172 -18.49 -5.48 -42.57
N ALA A 173 -17.27 -5.83 -43.03
CA ALA A 173 -16.13 -6.11 -42.14
C ALA A 173 -15.73 -4.87 -41.32
N GLU A 174 -15.57 -3.73 -41.97
CA GLU A 174 -15.25 -2.46 -41.24
C GLU A 174 -16.29 -2.10 -40.20
N ALA A 175 -17.57 -2.31 -40.47
CA ALA A 175 -18.60 -1.98 -39.51
C ALA A 175 -18.61 -2.96 -38.33
N LEU A 176 -18.35 -4.26 -38.57
CA LEU A 176 -18.18 -5.25 -37.50
C LEU A 176 -16.97 -4.97 -36.63
N ASP A 177 -15.82 -4.59 -37.23
CA ASP A 177 -14.62 -4.24 -36.50
C ASP A 177 -14.89 -3.04 -35.57
N ARG A 178 -15.54 -1.99 -36.08
CA ARG A 178 -15.94 -0.83 -35.28
C ARG A 178 -16.91 -1.20 -34.15
N ALA A 179 -17.87 -2.10 -34.39
CA ALA A 179 -18.78 -2.57 -33.35
C ALA A 179 -18.04 -3.38 -32.28
N THR A 180 -17.05 -4.20 -32.69
CA THR A 180 -16.20 -4.97 -31.78
C THR A 180 -15.34 -4.05 -30.92
N GLU A 181 -14.73 -3.02 -31.49
CA GLU A 181 -13.99 -2.00 -30.73
C GLU A 181 -14.86 -1.33 -29.64
N GLN A 182 -16.09 -0.98 -29.99
CA GLN A 182 -17.00 -0.36 -29.02
C GLN A 182 -17.44 -1.35 -27.92
N ALA A 183 -17.61 -2.62 -28.23
CA ALA A 183 -17.90 -3.66 -27.24
C ALA A 183 -16.73 -3.88 -26.26
N LEU A 184 -15.51 -3.93 -26.79
CA LEU A 184 -14.30 -4.03 -25.97
C LEU A 184 -14.10 -2.81 -25.09
N TYR A 185 -14.40 -1.62 -25.60
CA TYR A 185 -14.37 -0.39 -24.80
C TYR A 185 -15.38 -0.45 -23.64
N ALA A 186 -16.63 -0.81 -23.89
CA ALA A 186 -17.66 -0.97 -22.85
C ALA A 186 -17.25 -2.00 -21.78
N SER A 187 -16.71 -3.14 -22.21
CA SER A 187 -16.18 -4.17 -21.31
C SER A 187 -15.04 -3.62 -20.42
N GLY A 188 -14.15 -2.83 -20.99
CA GLY A 188 -13.08 -2.14 -20.26
C GLY A 188 -13.62 -1.16 -19.21
N VAL A 189 -14.70 -0.44 -19.49
CA VAL A 189 -15.36 0.46 -18.51
C VAL A 189 -15.88 -0.36 -17.34
N ILE A 190 -16.64 -1.45 -17.61
CA ILE A 190 -17.19 -2.33 -16.56
C ILE A 190 -16.08 -2.91 -15.70
N GLN A 191 -15.01 -3.40 -16.32
CA GLN A 191 -13.88 -3.97 -15.58
C GLN A 191 -13.19 -2.96 -14.68
N ARG A 192 -13.03 -1.71 -15.12
CA ARG A 192 -12.46 -0.63 -14.29
C ARG A 192 -13.34 -0.32 -13.09
N VAL A 193 -14.66 -0.21 -13.28
CA VAL A 193 -15.61 0.02 -12.18
C VAL A 193 -15.58 -1.15 -11.21
N ARG A 194 -15.61 -2.37 -11.69
CA ARG A 194 -15.56 -3.57 -10.88
C ARG A 194 -14.29 -3.61 -10.02
N THR A 195 -13.13 -3.34 -10.61
CA THR A 195 -11.86 -3.33 -9.87
C THR A 195 -11.81 -2.21 -8.81
N PHE A 196 -12.48 -1.08 -9.06
CA PHE A 196 -12.57 0.00 -8.08
C PHE A 196 -13.44 -0.40 -6.88
N VAL A 197 -14.47 -1.24 -7.10
CA VAL A 197 -15.42 -1.71 -6.06
C VAL A 197 -14.94 -2.99 -5.37
N ASP A 198 -14.32 -3.91 -6.11
CA ASP A 198 -13.94 -5.24 -5.59
C ASP A 198 -12.84 -5.16 -4.52
N GLN A 199 -13.21 -5.66 -3.35
CA GLN A 199 -12.34 -5.80 -2.17
C GLN A 199 -11.58 -7.13 -2.18
N ARG A 200 -10.91 -7.51 -3.22
CA ARG A 200 -10.01 -8.66 -3.09
C ARG A 200 -8.84 -8.24 -2.20
N GLN A 201 -8.71 -8.92 -1.06
CA GLN A 201 -7.43 -8.89 -0.33
C GLN A 201 -6.34 -9.35 -1.31
N PRO A 202 -5.24 -8.57 -1.47
CA PRO A 202 -4.20 -8.93 -2.41
C PRO A 202 -3.61 -10.29 -2.04
N GLN A 203 -3.54 -11.19 -3.01
CA GLN A 203 -2.80 -12.44 -2.85
C GLN A 203 -1.32 -12.17 -3.02
N VAL A 204 -0.72 -11.67 -1.92
CA VAL A 204 0.68 -11.26 -1.93
C VAL A 204 1.60 -12.48 -2.06
N GLN A 205 2.40 -12.50 -3.11
CA GLN A 205 3.42 -13.52 -3.37
C GLN A 205 4.71 -12.88 -3.91
N ARG A 206 5.75 -13.69 -4.05
CA ARG A 206 7.00 -13.24 -4.68
C ARG A 206 6.78 -13.06 -6.18
N LEU A 207 7.08 -11.86 -6.69
CA LEU A 207 6.86 -11.47 -8.08
C LEU A 207 8.19 -11.24 -8.79
N ASP A 208 8.31 -11.81 -9.97
CA ASP A 208 9.30 -11.48 -10.98
C ASP A 208 8.78 -10.31 -11.84
N LEU A 209 9.27 -9.11 -11.55
CA LEU A 209 8.86 -7.89 -12.28
C LEU A 209 9.32 -7.92 -13.75
N ALA A 210 10.43 -8.58 -14.05
CA ALA A 210 10.93 -8.71 -15.43
C ALA A 210 9.95 -9.54 -16.27
N ARG A 211 9.45 -10.64 -15.71
CA ARG A 211 8.41 -11.45 -16.35
C ARG A 211 7.10 -10.69 -16.51
N LEU A 212 6.72 -9.94 -15.47
CA LEU A 212 5.48 -9.18 -15.48
C LEU A 212 5.50 -8.05 -16.53
N ALA A 213 6.62 -7.36 -16.68
CA ALA A 213 6.82 -6.34 -17.72
C ALA A 213 6.68 -6.94 -19.13
N ARG A 214 7.35 -8.07 -19.41
CA ARG A 214 7.20 -8.77 -20.70
C ARG A 214 5.75 -9.19 -20.97
N ASN A 215 5.12 -9.88 -20.03
CA ASN A 215 3.73 -10.31 -20.17
C ASN A 215 2.78 -9.12 -20.42
N THR A 216 3.08 -7.95 -19.87
CA THR A 216 2.28 -6.74 -20.11
C THR A 216 2.39 -6.28 -21.58
N LEU A 217 3.58 -6.29 -22.17
CA LEU A 217 3.77 -5.94 -23.58
C LEU A 217 3.13 -6.98 -24.50
N ASP A 218 3.25 -8.28 -24.19
CA ASP A 218 2.62 -9.36 -24.95
C ASP A 218 1.08 -9.22 -24.99
N LEU A 219 0.47 -8.83 -23.87
CA LEU A 219 -0.98 -8.58 -23.81
C LEU A 219 -1.42 -7.39 -24.66
N LEU A 220 -0.54 -6.47 -24.94
CA LEU A 220 -0.82 -5.24 -25.71
C LEU A 220 -0.24 -5.29 -27.12
N ASP A 221 0.31 -6.42 -27.57
CA ASP A 221 1.03 -6.56 -28.82
C ASP A 221 0.19 -6.08 -30.03
N TRP A 222 -1.10 -6.40 -30.08
CA TRP A 222 -1.99 -5.92 -31.12
C TRP A 222 -2.13 -4.40 -31.14
N GLU A 223 -2.29 -3.76 -29.97
CA GLU A 223 -2.43 -2.30 -29.84
C GLU A 223 -1.11 -1.61 -30.21
N ILE A 224 0.02 -2.17 -29.77
CA ILE A 224 1.39 -1.70 -30.07
C ILE A 224 1.65 -1.72 -31.58
N THR A 225 1.32 -2.86 -32.22
CA THR A 225 1.52 -3.04 -33.67
C THR A 225 0.63 -2.11 -34.47
N ARG A 226 -0.68 -2.05 -34.12
CA ARG A 226 -1.66 -1.17 -34.78
C ARG A 226 -1.25 0.30 -34.74
N ASP A 227 -0.78 0.78 -33.59
CA ASP A 227 -0.42 2.19 -33.39
C ASP A 227 1.04 2.50 -33.76
N ARG A 228 1.77 1.50 -34.30
CA ARG A 228 3.17 1.59 -34.75
C ARG A 228 4.10 2.11 -33.67
N VAL A 229 3.95 1.57 -32.45
CA VAL A 229 4.81 1.90 -31.31
C VAL A 229 5.94 0.89 -31.20
N THR A 230 7.16 1.33 -30.91
CA THR A 230 8.26 0.46 -30.54
C THR A 230 8.23 0.26 -29.02
N ALA A 231 7.89 -0.95 -28.58
CA ALA A 231 7.81 -1.26 -27.15
C ALA A 231 8.94 -2.18 -26.71
N ARG A 232 9.50 -1.92 -25.53
CA ARG A 232 10.56 -2.77 -24.95
C ARG A 232 10.44 -2.87 -23.43
N ALA A 233 10.84 -4.03 -22.89
CA ALA A 233 11.07 -4.24 -21.48
C ALA A 233 12.58 -4.38 -21.23
N ALA A 234 13.17 -3.43 -20.50
CA ALA A 234 14.59 -3.40 -20.16
C ALA A 234 14.75 -3.63 -18.65
N THR A 235 14.89 -4.89 -18.29
CA THR A 235 14.99 -5.32 -16.88
C THR A 235 16.25 -6.14 -16.69
N PRO A 236 17.07 -5.86 -15.65
CA PRO A 236 18.22 -6.70 -15.32
C PRO A 236 17.80 -8.15 -15.05
N PRO A 237 18.62 -9.14 -15.46
CA PRO A 237 18.29 -10.55 -15.26
C PRO A 237 18.33 -11.01 -13.79
N ASP A 238 19.05 -10.29 -12.96
CA ASP A 238 19.30 -10.56 -11.54
C ASP A 238 18.47 -9.68 -10.61
N LEU A 239 17.36 -9.09 -11.12
CA LEU A 239 16.49 -8.24 -10.34
C LEU A 239 15.81 -9.05 -9.23
N PRO A 240 15.93 -8.66 -7.94
CA PRO A 240 15.27 -9.35 -6.85
C PRO A 240 13.75 -9.36 -6.98
N ALA A 241 13.13 -10.41 -6.44
CA ALA A 241 11.66 -10.46 -6.37
C ALA A 241 11.10 -9.42 -5.41
N VAL A 242 9.95 -8.88 -5.73
CA VAL A 242 9.14 -8.03 -4.85
C VAL A 242 7.96 -8.81 -4.27
N LEU A 243 7.31 -8.27 -3.23
CA LEU A 243 6.06 -8.82 -2.71
C LEU A 243 4.87 -8.10 -3.32
N GLY A 244 3.92 -8.85 -3.88
CA GLY A 244 2.71 -8.28 -4.45
C GLY A 244 1.74 -9.30 -5.02
N ASP A 245 0.57 -8.84 -5.39
CA ASP A 245 -0.41 -9.61 -6.15
C ASP A 245 -0.14 -9.45 -7.65
N PRO A 246 0.18 -10.55 -8.38
CA PRO A 246 0.56 -10.48 -9.80
C PRO A 246 -0.55 -9.90 -10.67
N VAL A 247 -1.81 -10.20 -10.36
CA VAL A 247 -2.94 -9.74 -11.16
C VAL A 247 -3.14 -8.23 -11.00
N MET A 248 -3.07 -7.76 -9.76
CA MET A 248 -3.22 -6.33 -9.46
C MET A 248 -2.06 -5.50 -10.02
N ILE A 249 -0.81 -5.95 -9.84
CA ILE A 249 0.35 -5.22 -10.37
C ILE A 249 0.35 -5.25 -11.90
N GLN A 250 0.02 -6.39 -12.53
CA GLN A 250 -0.11 -6.46 -14.00
C GLN A 250 -1.19 -5.51 -14.51
N GLN A 251 -2.31 -5.39 -13.81
CA GLN A 251 -3.36 -4.44 -14.16
C GLN A 251 -2.87 -2.98 -14.13
N VAL A 252 -2.04 -2.61 -13.12
CA VAL A 252 -1.40 -1.28 -13.08
C VAL A 252 -0.55 -1.06 -14.32
N LEU A 253 0.31 -2.02 -14.67
CA LEU A 253 1.19 -1.91 -15.83
C LEU A 253 0.42 -1.81 -17.14
N VAL A 254 -0.61 -2.65 -17.34
CA VAL A 254 -1.48 -2.61 -18.52
C VAL A 254 -2.18 -1.26 -18.62
N ASN A 255 -2.69 -0.72 -17.51
CA ASN A 255 -3.40 0.56 -17.53
C ASN A 255 -2.45 1.73 -17.86
N LEU A 256 -1.24 1.75 -17.28
CA LEU A 256 -0.24 2.77 -17.59
C LEU A 256 0.25 2.66 -19.04
N ALA A 257 0.51 1.43 -19.54
CA ALA A 257 0.93 1.21 -20.90
C ALA A 257 -0.15 1.62 -21.92
N ARG A 258 -1.44 1.30 -21.67
CA ARG A 258 -2.55 1.80 -22.49
C ARG A 258 -2.63 3.31 -22.49
N ASN A 259 -2.45 3.95 -21.34
CA ASN A 259 -2.43 5.41 -21.27
C ASN A 259 -1.33 6.00 -22.16
N ALA A 260 -0.16 5.39 -22.19
CA ALA A 260 0.95 5.76 -23.06
C ALA A 260 0.63 5.58 -24.54
N LEU A 261 0.12 4.38 -24.94
CA LEU A 261 -0.28 4.09 -26.31
C LEU A 261 -1.34 5.08 -26.81
N ASP A 262 -2.35 5.33 -25.99
CA ASP A 262 -3.40 6.28 -26.32
C ASP A 262 -2.89 7.73 -26.40
N ALA A 263 -1.89 8.12 -25.61
CA ALA A 263 -1.31 9.46 -25.67
C ALA A 263 -0.51 9.66 -26.97
N MET A 264 0.08 8.60 -27.51
CA MET A 264 0.82 8.63 -28.75
C MET A 264 -0.06 8.47 -30.00
N ARG A 265 -1.31 8.02 -29.83
CA ARG A 265 -2.24 7.79 -30.94
C ARG A 265 -2.69 9.11 -31.58
N GLY A 266 -2.62 9.20 -32.90
CA GLY A 266 -3.12 10.35 -33.67
C GLY A 266 -2.30 11.62 -33.54
N VAL A 267 -1.15 11.58 -32.87
CA VAL A 267 -0.21 12.70 -32.76
C VAL A 267 0.94 12.45 -33.74
N ASP A 268 1.34 13.48 -34.45
CA ASP A 268 2.52 13.43 -35.33
C ASP A 268 3.78 13.50 -34.46
N LEU A 269 4.36 12.34 -34.21
CA LEU A 269 5.55 12.18 -33.35
C LEU A 269 6.70 11.60 -34.19
N PRO A 270 7.91 12.14 -34.06
CA PRO A 270 9.10 11.63 -34.77
C PRO A 270 9.45 10.20 -34.31
N ARG A 271 9.10 9.86 -33.09
CA ARG A 271 9.28 8.54 -32.48
C ARG A 271 8.08 8.19 -31.62
N ARG A 272 7.68 6.93 -31.62
CA ARG A 272 6.65 6.37 -30.74
C ARG A 272 7.26 5.21 -30.01
N GLU A 273 7.72 5.45 -28.80
CA GLU A 273 8.42 4.46 -27.98
C GLU A 273 7.74 4.32 -26.63
N LEU A 274 7.59 3.07 -26.18
CA LEU A 274 7.14 2.70 -24.86
C LEU A 274 8.21 1.83 -24.21
N THR A 275 8.78 2.27 -23.11
CA THR A 275 9.82 1.51 -22.39
C THR A 275 9.37 1.21 -20.98
N ILE A 276 9.46 -0.06 -20.58
CA ILE A 276 9.30 -0.50 -19.20
C ILE A 276 10.68 -0.91 -18.67
N GLU A 277 11.19 -0.21 -17.68
CA GLU A 277 12.48 -0.49 -17.06
C GLU A 277 12.31 -0.80 -15.58
N ALA A 278 13.16 -1.67 -15.05
CA ALA A 278 13.21 -1.92 -13.61
C ALA A 278 14.64 -1.82 -13.12
N ARG A 279 14.82 -1.21 -11.96
CA ARG A 279 16.14 -1.02 -11.34
C ARG A 279 16.04 -1.10 -9.80
N HIS A 280 17.15 -1.35 -9.17
CA HIS A 280 17.25 -1.15 -7.72
C HIS A 280 17.06 0.33 -7.38
N SER A 281 16.23 0.62 -6.38
CA SER A 281 16.17 1.96 -5.82
C SER A 281 17.45 2.27 -5.04
N LEU A 282 17.82 3.56 -4.98
CA LEU A 282 18.99 4.02 -4.21
C LEU A 282 18.91 3.63 -2.72
N ASP A 283 17.72 3.46 -2.18
CA ASP A 283 17.48 3.02 -0.78
C ASP A 283 17.64 1.51 -0.55
N ALA A 284 18.10 0.74 -1.55
CA ALA A 284 18.40 -0.71 -1.50
C ALA A 284 17.29 -1.63 -0.94
N ARG A 285 16.12 -1.09 -0.53
CA ARG A 285 14.99 -1.84 0.02
C ARG A 285 13.78 -1.92 -0.90
N GLN A 286 13.87 -1.32 -2.07
CA GLN A 286 12.78 -1.24 -3.04
C GLN A 286 13.31 -1.48 -4.45
N ILE A 287 12.45 -1.98 -5.32
CA ILE A 287 12.64 -1.96 -6.76
C ILE A 287 11.81 -0.81 -7.33
N GLU A 288 12.45 -0.01 -8.15
CA GLU A 288 11.78 1.01 -8.95
C GLU A 288 11.53 0.46 -10.35
N LEU A 289 10.28 0.51 -10.78
CA LEU A 289 9.86 0.20 -12.13
C LEU A 289 9.38 1.50 -12.78
N THR A 290 9.92 1.83 -13.95
CA THR A 290 9.54 3.02 -14.72
C THR A 290 8.85 2.61 -16.01
N LEU A 291 7.82 3.35 -16.37
CA LEU A 291 7.15 3.24 -17.66
C LEU A 291 7.26 4.60 -18.35
N THR A 292 8.00 4.63 -19.44
CA THR A 292 8.33 5.86 -20.20
C THR A 292 7.67 5.82 -21.56
N ASP A 293 6.97 6.89 -21.92
CA ASP A 293 6.43 7.12 -23.26
C ASP A 293 7.05 8.36 -23.91
N THR A 294 6.97 8.43 -25.24
CA THR A 294 7.38 9.59 -26.05
C THR A 294 6.19 10.41 -26.55
N GLY A 295 5.07 10.36 -25.86
CA GLY A 295 3.86 11.10 -26.18
C GLY A 295 4.00 12.62 -25.94
N PRO A 296 2.91 13.37 -25.99
CA PRO A 296 2.92 14.83 -25.74
C PRO A 296 3.20 15.19 -24.27
N GLY A 297 3.23 14.19 -23.38
CA GLY A 297 3.39 14.42 -21.94
C GLY A 297 2.10 14.90 -21.25
N VAL A 298 2.24 15.19 -19.95
CA VAL A 298 1.17 15.77 -19.13
C VAL A 298 1.44 17.27 -18.98
N PRO A 299 0.46 18.13 -19.27
CA PRO A 299 0.58 19.58 -19.04
C PRO A 299 0.93 19.90 -17.59
N GLU A 300 1.75 20.93 -17.35
CA GLU A 300 2.21 21.30 -16.02
C GLU A 300 1.05 21.57 -15.06
N GLU A 301 0.00 22.25 -15.54
CA GLU A 301 -1.22 22.55 -14.79
C GLU A 301 -1.99 21.28 -14.36
N ALA A 302 -1.82 20.20 -15.12
CA ALA A 302 -2.44 18.90 -14.85
C ALA A 302 -1.61 18.00 -13.92
N SER A 303 -0.31 18.24 -13.79
CA SER A 303 0.64 17.39 -13.08
C SER A 303 0.26 17.09 -11.63
N ALA A 304 -0.20 18.10 -10.89
CA ALA A 304 -0.63 17.95 -9.49
C ALA A 304 -1.91 17.11 -9.35
N ARG A 305 -2.69 16.97 -10.42
CA ARG A 305 -4.03 16.38 -10.42
C ARG A 305 -4.14 15.06 -11.18
N VAL A 306 -3.07 14.57 -11.82
CA VAL A 306 -3.14 13.36 -12.67
C VAL A 306 -3.62 12.12 -11.93
N PHE A 307 -3.38 12.05 -10.61
CA PHE A 307 -3.85 10.95 -9.75
C PHE A 307 -5.16 11.27 -9.02
N SER A 308 -5.71 12.47 -9.19
CA SER A 308 -7.00 12.82 -8.60
C SER A 308 -8.09 12.02 -9.30
N PRO A 309 -9.02 11.40 -8.56
CA PRO A 309 -10.15 10.71 -9.16
C PRO A 309 -10.88 11.65 -10.12
N PHE A 310 -11.28 11.11 -11.29
CA PHE A 310 -12.05 11.81 -12.35
C PHE A 310 -11.33 12.95 -13.06
N PHE A 311 -10.07 13.13 -12.81
CA PHE A 311 -9.28 14.07 -13.59
C PHE A 311 -8.79 13.37 -14.87
N SER A 312 -9.18 13.90 -16.02
CA SER A 312 -8.71 13.46 -17.33
C SER A 312 -8.44 14.66 -18.22
N THR A 313 -7.32 14.63 -18.92
CA THR A 313 -6.99 15.62 -19.98
C THR A 313 -7.56 15.20 -21.33
N ARG A 314 -8.20 14.02 -21.41
CA ARG A 314 -8.77 13.46 -22.64
C ARG A 314 -10.27 13.65 -22.70
N SER A 315 -10.79 14.01 -23.87
CA SER A 315 -12.21 13.97 -24.16
C SER A 315 -12.68 12.51 -24.17
N GLY A 316 -13.52 12.11 -23.18
CA GLY A 316 -14.07 10.75 -23.05
C GLY A 316 -13.28 9.82 -22.10
N GLY A 317 -12.28 10.31 -21.39
CA GLY A 317 -11.60 9.54 -20.35
C GLY A 317 -12.22 9.77 -18.98
N MET A 318 -12.62 8.68 -18.27
CA MET A 318 -13.20 8.76 -16.91
C MET A 318 -12.27 9.35 -15.85
N GLY A 319 -10.97 9.45 -16.10
CA GLY A 319 -10.00 9.92 -15.11
C GLY A 319 -9.86 9.05 -13.85
N VAL A 320 -10.33 7.81 -13.89
CA VAL A 320 -10.31 6.88 -12.73
C VAL A 320 -9.07 5.99 -12.75
N GLY A 321 -8.51 5.74 -13.93
CA GLY A 321 -7.46 4.72 -14.13
C GLY A 321 -6.20 4.96 -13.29
N LEU A 322 -5.68 6.19 -13.28
CA LEU A 322 -4.47 6.53 -12.53
C LEU A 322 -4.71 6.53 -11.01
N GLY A 323 -5.89 6.95 -10.57
CA GLY A 323 -6.29 6.86 -9.16
C GLY A 323 -6.34 5.40 -8.67
N ILE A 324 -6.91 4.48 -9.48
CA ILE A 324 -6.91 3.04 -9.19
C ILE A 324 -5.47 2.49 -9.13
N CYS A 325 -4.62 2.84 -10.10
CA CYS A 325 -3.22 2.43 -10.09
C CYS A 325 -2.52 2.83 -8.80
N ARG A 326 -2.72 4.07 -8.35
CA ARG A 326 -2.14 4.59 -7.12
C ARG A 326 -2.65 3.81 -5.90
N SER A 327 -3.94 3.57 -5.79
CA SER A 327 -4.54 2.78 -4.69
C SER A 327 -4.01 1.35 -4.66
N ILE A 328 -3.85 0.69 -5.82
CA ILE A 328 -3.28 -0.65 -5.89
C ILE A 328 -1.83 -0.65 -5.40
N ILE A 329 -1.02 0.29 -5.85
CA ILE A 329 0.39 0.36 -5.45
C ILE A 329 0.54 0.69 -3.95
N GLU A 330 -0.28 1.60 -3.42
CA GLU A 330 -0.32 1.92 -1.98
C GLU A 330 -0.75 0.71 -1.14
N LEU A 331 -1.69 -0.11 -1.62
CA LEU A 331 -2.10 -1.37 -0.98
C LEU A 331 -0.92 -2.37 -0.87
N HIS A 332 0.01 -2.31 -1.81
CA HIS A 332 1.25 -3.10 -1.83
C HIS A 332 2.41 -2.42 -1.07
N ARG A 333 2.12 -1.40 -0.25
CA ARG A 333 3.13 -0.58 0.48
C ARG A 333 4.15 0.06 -0.45
N GLY A 334 3.77 0.27 -1.71
CA GLY A 334 4.55 0.92 -2.74
C GLY A 334 4.19 2.39 -2.91
N ARG A 335 4.83 3.02 -3.89
CA ARG A 335 4.57 4.41 -4.27
C ARG A 335 4.46 4.52 -5.78
N LEU A 336 3.47 5.28 -6.27
CA LEU A 336 3.31 5.64 -7.68
C LEU A 336 3.42 7.16 -7.82
N TRP A 337 4.28 7.63 -8.73
CA TRP A 337 4.41 9.06 -9.06
C TRP A 337 4.74 9.23 -10.54
N PHE A 338 4.76 10.46 -10.97
CA PHE A 338 4.98 10.88 -12.35
C PHE A 338 6.06 11.95 -12.41
N THR A 339 6.86 11.91 -13.48
CA THR A 339 7.78 12.99 -13.88
C THR A 339 7.65 13.25 -15.37
N PRO A 340 7.83 14.51 -15.83
CA PRO A 340 7.96 14.76 -17.26
C PRO A 340 9.17 14.02 -17.86
N GLY A 341 9.04 13.52 -19.08
CA GLY A 341 10.16 12.93 -19.81
C GLY A 341 11.14 13.99 -20.29
N GLU A 342 12.46 13.71 -20.24
CA GLU A 342 13.51 14.65 -20.64
C GLU A 342 13.42 15.05 -22.14
N ALA A 343 13.01 14.14 -22.99
CA ALA A 343 12.82 14.34 -24.43
C ALA A 343 11.36 14.57 -24.84
N GLY A 344 10.50 14.94 -23.90
CA GLY A 344 9.05 14.94 -24.02
C GLY A 344 8.46 13.63 -23.53
N GLY A 345 7.10 13.54 -23.51
CA GLY A 345 6.40 12.36 -22.98
C GLY A 345 6.27 12.34 -21.48
N SER A 346 5.98 11.15 -20.93
CA SER A 346 5.74 10.96 -19.50
C SER A 346 6.56 9.79 -18.96
N VAL A 347 7.00 9.90 -17.71
CA VAL A 347 7.62 8.81 -16.96
C VAL A 347 6.79 8.54 -15.73
N PHE A 348 6.16 7.36 -15.67
CA PHE A 348 5.49 6.86 -14.47
C PHE A 348 6.44 5.95 -13.70
N HIS A 349 6.57 6.21 -12.41
CA HIS A 349 7.46 5.51 -11.51
C HIS A 349 6.64 4.71 -10.49
N ILE A 350 7.01 3.45 -10.31
CA ILE A 350 6.42 2.54 -9.34
C ILE A 350 7.54 2.02 -8.44
N ALA A 351 7.48 2.30 -7.15
CA ALA A 351 8.38 1.69 -6.17
C ALA A 351 7.64 0.60 -5.40
N LEU A 352 8.21 -0.60 -5.34
CA LEU A 352 7.68 -1.74 -4.59
C LEU A 352 8.73 -2.27 -3.62
N PRO A 353 8.32 -2.69 -2.39
CA PRO A 353 9.24 -3.25 -1.41
C PRO A 353 9.80 -4.59 -1.87
N LEU A 354 11.08 -4.83 -1.57
CA LEU A 354 11.71 -6.13 -1.78
C LEU A 354 11.01 -7.21 -0.96
N ALA A 355 10.92 -8.40 -1.52
CA ALA A 355 10.63 -9.58 -0.74
C ALA A 355 11.80 -9.80 0.23
N ALA A 356 11.55 -9.70 1.55
CA ALA A 356 12.58 -10.02 2.53
C ALA A 356 13.21 -11.37 2.19
N ALA A 357 14.53 -11.44 2.19
CA ALA A 357 15.21 -12.73 2.10
C ALA A 357 14.71 -13.56 3.29
N GLU A 358 14.18 -14.75 3.04
CA GLU A 358 13.97 -15.72 4.13
C GLU A 358 15.33 -15.93 4.79
N ILE A 359 15.44 -15.55 6.07
CA ILE A 359 16.56 -16.00 6.88
C ILE A 359 16.41 -17.52 6.88
N PRO A 360 17.38 -18.29 6.37
CA PRO A 360 17.29 -19.74 6.44
C PRO A 360 17.13 -20.09 7.91
N THR A 361 16.01 -20.67 8.27
CA THR A 361 15.86 -21.32 9.56
C THR A 361 16.93 -22.42 9.57
N GLU A 362 17.96 -22.23 10.38
CA GLU A 362 19.01 -23.20 10.58
C GLU A 362 18.32 -24.46 11.10
N GLU A 363 18.07 -25.41 10.19
CA GLU A 363 17.52 -26.71 10.52
C GLU A 363 18.45 -27.33 11.57
N ALA A 364 17.86 -27.60 12.72
CA ALA A 364 18.47 -28.37 13.76
C ALA A 364 19.10 -29.62 13.13
N ARG A 365 20.42 -29.67 13.13
CA ARG A 365 21.15 -30.92 12.84
C ARG A 365 20.84 -31.92 13.94
N PRO A 366 20.63 -33.19 13.57
CA PRO A 366 20.34 -34.29 14.45
C PRO A 366 21.48 -34.59 15.43
#